data_1042f690fc860ebed13f129694823c3f
#
_entry.id   1042f690fc860ebed13f129694823c3f
#
_cell.length_a   1.000
_cell.length_b   1.000
_cell.length_c   1.000
_cell.angle_alpha   90.00
_cell.angle_beta   90.00
_cell.angle_gamma   90.00
#
_symmetry.space_group_name_H-M   'P 1'
#
loop_
_entity.id
_entity.type
_entity.pdbx_description
1 polymer ?
#
loop_
_entity_poly.entity_id
_entity_poly.type
_entity_poly.pdbx_seq_one_letter_code
_entity_poly.pdbx_strand_id
1 'polypeptide(L)'
;MCLYVIIIEKRGKIMITLYTSSSCSSCRKAKKWLDTNNIPYREKNIIGIKLTRNDIINMLKYSENGFEDIISTRSKIFKESQLEPEEMKFSELANFIIDNPTILKRPIIINDQIMQTGYNEDEIRAFIPREFRKYVVCDECSEDCEYKNCIKKAMIEAKEQTM
;
A
#
# COMPACT_ATOMS: atom_id res chain seq x y z
N MET A 1 -16.02 6.34 21.66
CA MET A 1 -15.90 5.44 20.49
C MET A 1 -15.53 6.27 19.28
N CYS A 2 -14.36 6.02 18.69
CA CYS A 2 -13.62 6.88 17.74
C CYS A 2 -14.40 7.21 16.47
N LEU A 3 -14.47 8.50 16.08
CA LEU A 3 -14.94 8.85 14.73
C LEU A 3 -14.17 8.03 13.68
N TYR A 4 -12.90 7.74 13.94
CA TYR A 4 -12.06 6.87 13.09
C TYR A 4 -12.44 5.38 13.24
N VAL A 5 -12.77 4.91 14.45
CA VAL A 5 -13.31 3.55 14.66
C VAL A 5 -14.75 3.46 14.17
N ILE A 6 -15.56 4.51 14.34
CA ILE A 6 -16.94 4.58 13.82
C ILE A 6 -16.96 4.66 12.29
N ILE A 7 -16.01 5.36 11.67
CA ILE A 7 -15.85 5.40 10.20
C ILE A 7 -15.36 4.04 9.68
N ILE A 8 -14.46 3.37 10.43
CA ILE A 8 -14.01 2.00 10.13
C ILE A 8 -15.18 1.01 10.31
N GLU A 9 -16.01 1.15 11.34
CA GLU A 9 -17.13 0.25 11.61
C GLU A 9 -18.34 0.49 10.69
N LYS A 10 -18.63 1.75 10.31
CA LYS A 10 -19.80 2.07 9.46
C LYS A 10 -19.58 1.92 7.95
N ARG A 11 -18.32 1.84 7.46
CA ARG A 11 -18.02 1.75 6.03
C ARG A 11 -17.12 0.56 5.62
N GLY A 12 -17.04 -0.48 6.45
CA GLY A 12 -16.08 -1.56 6.18
C GLY A 12 -14.65 -1.03 6.36
N LYS A 13 -13.90 -1.68 7.21
CA LYS A 13 -12.52 -1.38 7.57
C LYS A 13 -11.67 -1.13 6.30
N ILE A 14 -11.44 0.13 5.92
CA ILE A 14 -10.45 0.47 4.88
C ILE A 14 -9.09 0.07 5.45
N MET A 15 -8.67 -1.17 5.19
CA MET A 15 -7.40 -1.66 5.63
C MET A 15 -6.43 -1.65 4.46
N ILE A 16 -5.43 -0.79 4.54
CA ILE A 16 -4.33 -0.80 3.59
C ILE A 16 -3.51 -2.08 3.81
N THR A 17 -3.28 -2.82 2.75
CA THR A 17 -2.29 -3.90 2.70
C THR A 17 -1.05 -3.39 2.00
N LEU A 18 0.08 -3.47 2.68
CA LEU A 18 1.38 -3.02 2.19
C LEU A 18 2.30 -4.22 1.99
N TYR A 19 2.56 -4.58 0.74
CA TYR A 19 3.50 -5.64 0.39
C TYR A 19 4.92 -5.06 0.30
N THR A 20 5.84 -5.62 1.08
CA THR A 20 7.21 -5.11 1.25
C THR A 20 8.27 -6.18 1.09
N SER A 21 9.53 -5.76 1.08
CA SER A 21 10.68 -6.62 1.37
C SER A 21 11.70 -5.89 2.24
N SER A 22 12.48 -6.62 3.01
CA SER A 22 13.38 -6.08 4.03
C SER A 22 14.44 -5.11 3.46
N SER A 23 14.96 -5.37 2.27
CA SER A 23 16.02 -4.58 1.62
C SER A 23 15.51 -3.42 0.76
N CYS A 24 14.21 -3.18 0.71
CA CYS A 24 13.59 -2.20 -0.19
C CYS A 24 13.56 -0.79 0.43
N SER A 25 14.32 0.15 -0.14
CA SER A 25 14.34 1.54 0.31
C SER A 25 13.00 2.25 0.09
N SER A 26 12.34 2.02 -1.05
CA SER A 26 11.02 2.55 -1.35
C SER A 26 9.95 2.02 -0.38
N CYS A 27 10.08 0.77 0.07
CA CYS A 27 9.20 0.21 1.09
C CYS A 27 9.35 0.96 2.43
N ARG A 28 10.58 1.29 2.82
CA ARG A 28 10.83 2.09 4.05
C ARG A 28 10.23 3.48 3.94
N LYS A 29 10.32 4.13 2.77
CA LYS A 29 9.69 5.43 2.53
C LYS A 29 8.17 5.37 2.65
N ALA A 30 7.54 4.37 2.03
CA ALA A 30 6.10 4.17 2.12
C ALA A 30 5.63 3.93 3.57
N LYS A 31 6.34 3.09 4.31
CA LYS A 31 6.04 2.86 5.74
C LYS A 31 6.15 4.14 6.53
N LYS A 32 7.28 4.85 6.41
CA LYS A 32 7.50 6.12 7.10
C LYS A 32 6.38 7.11 6.80
N TRP A 33 5.97 7.22 5.54
CA TRP A 33 4.90 8.13 5.14
C TRP A 33 3.56 7.76 5.78
N LEU A 34 3.17 6.47 5.75
CA LEU A 34 1.93 5.98 6.37
C LEU A 34 1.96 6.18 7.90
N ASP A 35 3.08 5.87 8.55
CA ASP A 35 3.27 6.06 9.99
C ASP A 35 3.20 7.54 10.38
N THR A 36 3.89 8.42 9.63
CA THR A 36 3.87 9.87 9.87
C THR A 36 2.46 10.45 9.76
N ASN A 37 1.65 9.93 8.86
CA ASN A 37 0.28 10.39 8.66
C ASN A 37 -0.75 9.59 9.52
N ASN A 38 -0.30 8.72 10.43
CA ASN A 38 -1.15 7.87 11.26
C ASN A 38 -2.18 7.02 10.47
N ILE A 39 -1.83 6.63 9.25
CA ILE A 39 -2.70 5.80 8.40
C ILE A 39 -2.41 4.33 8.73
N PRO A 40 -3.38 3.58 9.25
CA PRO A 40 -3.17 2.18 9.61
C PRO A 40 -3.03 1.29 8.37
N TYR A 41 -2.10 0.36 8.42
CA TYR A 41 -1.87 -0.61 7.37
C TYR A 41 -1.48 -1.97 7.94
N ARG A 42 -1.68 -3.01 7.14
CA ARG A 42 -1.19 -4.37 7.39
C ARG A 42 0.00 -4.64 6.49
N GLU A 43 1.18 -4.80 7.09
CA GLU A 43 2.38 -5.18 6.34
C GLU A 43 2.39 -6.67 6.01
N LYS A 44 2.74 -6.99 4.76
CA LYS A 44 3.03 -8.34 4.28
C LYS A 44 4.41 -8.35 3.64
N ASN A 45 5.40 -8.92 4.34
CA ASN A 45 6.72 -9.13 3.75
C ASN A 45 6.67 -10.30 2.77
N ILE A 46 6.81 -10.02 1.47
CA ILE A 46 6.68 -11.01 0.40
C ILE A 46 7.72 -12.12 0.43
N ILE A 47 8.83 -11.93 1.16
CA ILE A 47 9.89 -12.94 1.31
C ILE A 47 9.64 -13.76 2.58
N GLY A 48 9.08 -13.14 3.62
CA GLY A 48 8.85 -13.76 4.93
C GLY A 48 7.55 -14.57 5.02
N ILE A 49 6.62 -14.38 4.09
CA ILE A 49 5.35 -15.09 4.04
C ILE A 49 5.14 -15.71 2.66
N LYS A 50 4.49 -16.87 2.61
CA LYS A 50 4.09 -17.45 1.33
C LYS A 50 2.89 -16.65 0.78
N LEU A 51 3.07 -16.03 -0.38
CA LEU A 51 1.97 -15.41 -1.12
C LEU A 51 0.94 -16.46 -1.50
N THR A 52 -0.32 -16.06 -1.53
CA THR A 52 -1.43 -16.90 -1.97
C THR A 52 -1.92 -16.44 -3.33
N ARG A 53 -2.68 -17.31 -4.03
CA ARG A 53 -3.35 -16.93 -5.27
C ARG A 53 -4.31 -15.75 -5.04
N ASN A 54 -4.95 -15.69 -3.88
CA ASN A 54 -5.83 -14.57 -3.52
C ASN A 54 -5.08 -13.24 -3.38
N ASP A 55 -3.82 -13.25 -2.94
CA ASP A 55 -2.99 -12.04 -2.92
C ASP A 55 -2.77 -11.52 -4.34
N ILE A 56 -2.46 -12.41 -5.29
CA ILE A 56 -2.26 -12.04 -6.70
C ILE A 56 -3.57 -11.52 -7.31
N ILE A 57 -4.68 -12.21 -7.10
CA ILE A 57 -6.00 -11.77 -7.58
C ILE A 57 -6.35 -10.39 -7.00
N ASN A 58 -6.07 -10.16 -5.72
CA ASN A 58 -6.32 -8.88 -5.07
C ASN A 58 -5.47 -7.74 -5.65
N MET A 59 -4.21 -8.02 -6.02
CA MET A 59 -3.38 -7.04 -6.74
C MET A 59 -3.96 -6.73 -8.12
N LEU A 60 -4.31 -7.76 -8.89
CA LEU A 60 -4.82 -7.60 -10.26
C LEU A 60 -6.20 -6.94 -10.33
N LYS A 61 -7.00 -7.06 -9.27
CA LYS A 61 -8.32 -6.41 -9.20
C LYS A 61 -8.25 -4.89 -9.36
N TYR A 62 -7.16 -4.29 -8.94
CA TYR A 62 -6.95 -2.84 -8.97
C TYR A 62 -5.85 -2.41 -9.95
N SER A 63 -5.34 -3.33 -10.78
CA SER A 63 -4.40 -3.02 -11.85
C SER A 63 -5.16 -2.57 -13.11
N GLU A 64 -4.56 -1.67 -13.88
CA GLU A 64 -5.09 -1.20 -15.16
C GLU A 64 -4.59 -2.08 -16.31
N ASN A 65 -3.31 -2.50 -16.24
CA ASN A 65 -2.62 -3.28 -17.27
C ASN A 65 -2.32 -4.72 -16.80
N GLY A 66 -3.07 -5.24 -15.84
CA GLY A 66 -2.92 -6.61 -15.36
C GLY A 66 -1.56 -6.89 -14.71
N PHE A 67 -0.91 -7.96 -15.16
CA PHE A 67 0.36 -8.40 -14.59
C PHE A 67 1.53 -7.40 -14.83
N GLU A 68 1.48 -6.59 -15.88
CA GLU A 68 2.50 -5.58 -16.14
C GLU A 68 2.63 -4.55 -15.00
N ASP A 69 1.51 -4.23 -14.34
CA ASP A 69 1.51 -3.29 -13.23
C ASP A 69 2.22 -3.84 -12.00
N ILE A 70 2.21 -5.14 -11.79
CA ILE A 70 2.75 -5.77 -10.58
C ILE A 70 4.10 -6.44 -10.78
N ILE A 71 4.47 -6.81 -12.02
CA ILE A 71 5.75 -7.45 -12.34
C ILE A 71 6.83 -6.40 -12.61
N SER A 72 8.01 -6.61 -12.04
CA SER A 72 9.20 -5.80 -12.29
C SER A 72 10.09 -6.43 -13.37
N THR A 73 10.09 -5.86 -14.56
CA THR A 73 10.98 -6.26 -15.66
C THR A 73 12.46 -6.05 -15.34
N ARG A 74 12.76 -5.24 -14.29
CA ARG A 74 14.13 -5.02 -13.81
C ARG A 74 14.62 -6.11 -12.87
N SER A 75 13.72 -6.97 -12.36
CA SER A 75 14.10 -8.04 -11.44
C SER A 75 15.03 -9.05 -12.13
N LYS A 76 15.94 -9.62 -11.35
CA LYS A 76 16.87 -10.64 -11.84
C LYS A 76 16.09 -11.86 -12.34
N ILE A 77 15.08 -12.29 -11.58
CA ILE A 77 14.22 -13.41 -11.93
C ILE A 77 13.53 -13.21 -13.28
N PHE A 78 12.97 -12.02 -13.55
CA PHE A 78 12.33 -11.74 -14.84
C PHE A 78 13.30 -11.88 -16.00
N LYS A 79 14.50 -11.34 -15.86
CA LYS A 79 15.53 -11.38 -16.91
C LYS A 79 16.07 -12.78 -17.18
N GLU A 80 16.22 -13.61 -16.13
CA GLU A 80 16.77 -14.96 -16.24
C GLU A 80 15.72 -15.97 -16.71
N SER A 81 14.45 -15.77 -16.38
CA SER A 81 13.38 -16.70 -16.75
C SER A 81 12.89 -16.56 -18.19
N GLN A 82 13.30 -15.50 -18.90
CA GLN A 82 12.79 -15.17 -20.25
C GLN A 82 11.25 -15.21 -20.29
N LEU A 83 10.66 -14.69 -19.22
CA LEU A 83 9.22 -14.74 -19.01
C LEU A 83 8.50 -13.86 -20.03
N GLU A 84 7.52 -14.45 -20.71
CA GLU A 84 6.58 -13.73 -21.61
C GLU A 84 5.17 -13.77 -21.01
N PRO A 85 4.82 -12.80 -20.13
CA PRO A 85 3.59 -12.83 -19.38
C PRO A 85 2.32 -12.87 -20.23
N GLU A 86 2.40 -12.30 -21.45
CA GLU A 86 1.28 -12.25 -22.40
C GLU A 86 0.93 -13.62 -23.00
N GLU A 87 1.93 -14.52 -23.09
CA GLU A 87 1.74 -15.85 -23.64
C GLU A 87 1.34 -16.89 -22.59
N MET A 88 1.47 -16.55 -21.31
CA MET A 88 1.21 -17.47 -20.21
C MET A 88 -0.25 -17.46 -19.78
N LYS A 89 -0.74 -18.64 -19.37
CA LYS A 89 -2.04 -18.71 -18.69
C LYS A 89 -1.96 -18.07 -17.32
N PHE A 90 -3.06 -17.44 -16.90
CA PHE A 90 -3.18 -16.81 -15.57
C PHE A 90 -2.67 -17.71 -14.43
N SER A 91 -3.07 -19.00 -14.43
CA SER A 91 -2.68 -19.94 -13.38
C SER A 91 -1.19 -20.23 -13.33
N GLU A 92 -0.55 -20.28 -14.49
CA GLU A 92 0.89 -20.53 -14.62
C GLU A 92 1.68 -19.32 -14.12
N LEU A 93 1.31 -18.12 -14.58
CA LEU A 93 1.96 -16.89 -14.17
C LEU A 93 1.75 -16.57 -12.69
N ALA A 94 0.55 -16.79 -12.17
CA ALA A 94 0.26 -16.60 -10.74
C ALA A 94 1.09 -17.57 -9.87
N ASN A 95 1.20 -18.83 -10.25
CA ASN A 95 2.03 -19.80 -9.52
C ASN A 95 3.51 -19.41 -9.60
N PHE A 96 3.98 -19.00 -10.79
CA PHE A 96 5.36 -18.53 -10.94
C PHE A 96 5.69 -17.35 -10.01
N ILE A 97 4.78 -16.37 -9.88
CA ILE A 97 4.95 -15.22 -8.97
C ILE A 97 4.97 -15.69 -7.50
N ILE A 98 4.11 -16.64 -7.13
CA ILE A 98 4.06 -17.18 -5.75
C ILE A 98 5.38 -17.87 -5.39
N ASP A 99 5.95 -18.62 -6.32
CA ASP A 99 7.22 -19.32 -6.14
C ASP A 99 8.44 -18.36 -6.22
N ASN A 100 8.28 -17.22 -6.92
CA ASN A 100 9.31 -16.23 -7.15
C ASN A 100 8.86 -14.81 -6.76
N PRO A 101 8.52 -14.53 -5.50
CA PRO A 101 7.90 -13.26 -5.10
C PRO A 101 8.77 -12.03 -5.34
N THR A 102 10.08 -12.20 -5.49
CA THR A 102 11.02 -11.10 -5.79
C THR A 102 10.84 -10.49 -7.18
N ILE A 103 10.03 -11.13 -8.05
CA ILE A 103 9.66 -10.58 -9.36
C ILE A 103 8.68 -9.40 -9.23
N LEU A 104 7.97 -9.28 -8.11
CA LEU A 104 7.00 -8.22 -7.89
C LEU A 104 7.67 -6.84 -7.75
N LYS A 105 7.04 -5.81 -8.27
CA LYS A 105 7.34 -4.40 -7.94
C LYS A 105 7.15 -4.19 -6.43
N ARG A 106 7.91 -3.28 -5.84
CA ARG A 106 7.87 -3.00 -4.39
C ARG A 106 8.05 -1.52 -4.09
N PRO A 107 7.32 -1.01 -3.12
CA PRO A 107 6.16 -1.60 -2.43
C PRO A 107 4.96 -1.77 -3.36
N ILE A 108 4.01 -2.66 -2.99
CA ILE A 108 2.65 -2.63 -3.53
C ILE A 108 1.73 -2.23 -2.38
N ILE A 109 0.98 -1.16 -2.57
CA ILE A 109 0.07 -0.58 -1.58
C ILE A 109 -1.34 -0.74 -2.12
N ILE A 110 -2.21 -1.41 -1.38
CA ILE A 110 -3.58 -1.70 -1.83
C ILE A 110 -4.56 -1.37 -0.72
N ASN A 111 -5.64 -0.72 -1.08
CA ASN A 111 -6.85 -0.67 -0.25
C ASN A 111 -8.04 -1.24 -1.05
N ASP A 112 -9.28 -1.01 -0.59
CA ASP A 112 -10.51 -1.46 -1.23
C ASP A 112 -10.90 -0.68 -2.51
N GLN A 113 -10.12 0.30 -2.94
CA GLN A 113 -10.44 1.19 -4.06
C GLN A 113 -9.31 1.31 -5.08
N ILE A 114 -8.05 1.34 -4.62
CA ILE A 114 -6.88 1.66 -5.45
C ILE A 114 -5.68 0.78 -5.11
N MET A 115 -4.77 0.68 -6.09
CA MET A 115 -3.45 0.10 -5.91
C MET A 115 -2.40 1.11 -6.40
N GLN A 116 -1.26 1.14 -5.70
CA GLN A 116 -0.06 1.83 -6.12
C GLN A 116 1.13 0.86 -6.09
N THR A 117 1.92 0.86 -7.14
CA THR A 117 3.16 0.08 -7.23
C THR A 117 4.37 1.01 -7.22
N GLY A 118 5.34 0.70 -6.36
CA GLY A 118 6.45 1.61 -6.07
C GLY A 118 6.04 2.70 -5.08
N TYR A 119 6.98 3.59 -4.76
CA TYR A 119 6.74 4.74 -3.89
C TYR A 119 6.77 6.02 -4.73
N ASN A 120 5.66 6.72 -4.74
CA ASN A 120 5.51 8.06 -5.28
C ASN A 120 4.82 8.91 -4.21
N GLU A 121 5.42 10.04 -3.87
CA GLU A 121 4.98 10.89 -2.76
C GLU A 121 3.64 11.60 -3.05
N ASP A 122 3.39 11.93 -4.30
CA ASP A 122 2.14 12.56 -4.71
C ASP A 122 0.99 11.54 -4.79
N GLU A 123 1.26 10.38 -5.37
CA GLU A 123 0.27 9.33 -5.56
C GLU A 123 -0.16 8.68 -4.23
N ILE A 124 0.76 8.47 -3.28
CA ILE A 124 0.46 7.85 -1.99
C ILE A 124 -0.59 8.63 -1.19
N ARG A 125 -0.75 9.93 -1.48
CA ARG A 125 -1.79 10.77 -0.89
C ARG A 125 -3.21 10.30 -1.23
N ALA A 126 -3.38 9.52 -2.29
CA ALA A 126 -4.67 8.92 -2.64
C ALA A 126 -5.17 7.91 -1.58
N PHE A 127 -4.28 7.39 -0.72
CA PHE A 127 -4.61 6.52 0.41
C PHE A 127 -5.10 7.29 1.64
N ILE A 128 -5.01 8.62 1.66
CA ILE A 128 -5.63 9.44 2.70
C ILE A 128 -7.16 9.29 2.56
N PRO A 129 -7.88 8.93 3.65
CA PRO A 129 -9.34 8.90 3.63
C PRO A 129 -9.92 10.24 3.15
N ARG A 130 -11.01 10.17 2.35
CA ARG A 130 -11.57 11.35 1.66
C ARG A 130 -11.89 12.51 2.61
N GLU A 131 -12.37 12.19 3.79
CA GLU A 131 -12.72 13.15 4.86
C GLU A 131 -11.50 13.94 5.36
N PHE A 132 -10.28 13.36 5.25
CA PHE A 132 -9.05 14.01 5.68
C PHE A 132 -8.27 14.68 4.54
N ARG A 133 -8.67 14.51 3.28
CA ARG A 133 -7.93 15.10 2.14
C ARG A 133 -7.94 16.62 2.10
N LYS A 134 -8.86 17.26 2.83
CA LYS A 134 -8.90 18.72 3.02
C LYS A 134 -7.80 19.25 3.93
N TYR A 135 -7.13 18.39 4.69
CA TYR A 135 -6.07 18.76 5.60
C TYR A 135 -4.71 18.70 4.90
N VAL A 136 -3.81 19.60 5.31
CA VAL A 136 -2.45 19.65 4.78
C VAL A 136 -1.62 18.55 5.42
N VAL A 137 -0.85 17.81 4.61
CA VAL A 137 0.17 16.89 5.08
C VAL A 137 1.42 17.71 5.41
N CYS A 138 1.83 17.70 6.67
CA CYS A 138 3.02 18.41 7.13
C CYS A 138 4.17 17.41 7.32
N ASP A 139 5.35 17.73 6.78
CA ASP A 139 6.56 16.91 6.96
C ASP A 139 7.08 16.96 8.40
N GLU A 140 6.94 18.11 9.06
CA GLU A 140 7.36 18.36 10.44
C GLU A 140 6.18 18.85 11.28
N CYS A 141 5.30 17.96 11.66
CA CYS A 141 4.19 18.30 12.55
C CYS A 141 4.61 18.06 14.01
N SER A 142 4.87 19.12 14.75
CA SER A 142 5.00 19.13 16.21
C SER A 142 3.63 19.34 16.88
N GLU A 143 3.55 19.14 18.21
CA GLU A 143 2.34 19.45 18.98
C GLU A 143 1.93 20.92 18.86
N ASP A 144 2.89 21.83 18.60
CA ASP A 144 2.72 23.27 18.42
C ASP A 144 2.53 23.68 16.95
N CYS A 145 2.13 22.75 16.06
CA CYS A 145 1.94 23.04 14.65
C CYS A 145 0.93 24.17 14.44
N GLU A 146 1.37 25.29 13.85
CA GLU A 146 0.55 26.46 13.56
C GLU A 146 -0.55 26.21 12.51
N TYR A 147 -0.41 25.15 11.72
CA TYR A 147 -1.39 24.78 10.69
C TYR A 147 -2.63 24.14 11.32
N LYS A 148 -3.71 24.93 11.47
CA LYS A 148 -5.01 24.47 11.97
C LYS A 148 -5.61 23.30 11.16
N ASN A 149 -5.17 23.14 9.92
CA ASN A 149 -5.66 22.13 8.97
C ASN A 149 -4.64 20.98 8.74
N CYS A 150 -3.78 20.69 9.70
CA CYS A 150 -2.83 19.57 9.59
C CYS A 150 -3.54 18.23 9.75
N ILE A 151 -3.30 17.31 8.81
CA ILE A 151 -3.90 15.96 8.82
C ILE A 151 -3.51 15.17 10.07
N LYS A 152 -2.27 15.30 10.54
CA LYS A 152 -1.77 14.61 11.73
C LYS A 152 -2.55 15.05 12.96
N LYS A 153 -2.78 16.33 13.12
CA LYS A 153 -3.56 16.91 14.23
C LYS A 153 -5.01 16.43 14.18
N ALA A 154 -5.65 16.49 13.00
CA ALA A 154 -7.01 16.00 12.81
C ALA A 154 -7.17 14.51 13.13
N MET A 155 -6.17 13.69 12.78
CA MET A 155 -6.20 12.25 13.09
C MET A 155 -5.93 11.95 14.56
N ILE A 156 -5.11 12.77 15.26
CA ILE A 156 -4.89 12.66 16.70
C ILE A 156 -6.17 13.04 17.44
N GLU A 157 -6.76 14.20 17.12
CA GLU A 157 -8.02 14.65 17.71
C GLU A 157 -9.14 13.61 17.51
N ALA A 158 -9.21 12.99 16.36
CA ALA A 158 -10.15 11.92 16.08
C ALA A 158 -9.90 10.67 16.95
N LYS A 159 -8.67 10.39 17.37
CA LYS A 159 -8.34 9.29 18.29
C LYS A 159 -8.69 9.63 19.75
N GLU A 160 -8.46 10.86 20.19
CA GLU A 160 -8.69 11.30 21.56
C GLU A 160 -10.18 11.39 21.92
N GLN A 161 -11.03 11.76 20.95
CA GLN A 161 -12.49 11.83 21.14
C GLN A 161 -13.15 10.46 21.38
N THR A 162 -12.38 9.42 21.50
CA THR A 162 -12.82 8.03 21.59
C THR A 162 -12.25 7.24 22.74
N MET A 163 -11.41 7.81 23.54
CA MET A 163 -11.16 7.29 24.88
C MET A 163 -12.20 7.80 25.87
#